data_4db176fb5f4d79c048280242a26af645
#
_entry.id   4db176fb5f4d79c048280242a26af645
#
_cell.length_a   1.000
_cell.length_b   1.000
_cell.length_c   1.000
_cell.angle_alpha   90.00
_cell.angle_beta   90.00
_cell.angle_gamma   90.00
#
_symmetry.space_group_name_H-M   'P 1'
#
loop_
_entity.id
_entity.type
_entity.pdbx_description
1 polymer ?
#
loop_
_entity_poly.entity_id
_entity_poly.type
_entity_poly.pdbx_seq_one_letter_code
_entity_poly.pdbx_strand_id
1 'polypeptide(L)'
;MQLEVLRFSSQADSTSGLLFELTDLGRKFMCYTLEDERRVLKVKGETRVPAGTYKIELRTEGGFHGRYTKKYPGIHRGMLHITDVPNFEYILIHTGNTDEHTAGCLLLGDSQENNLILPDGFIGKSVNAYKRIYPSIAKAIADGEEVTITYKDYD
;
A
#
# COMPACT_ATOMS: atom_id res chain seq x y z
N MET A 1 -15.01 5.72 -2.25
CA MET A 1 -14.27 5.04 -1.15
C MET A 1 -13.05 5.85 -0.78
N GLN A 2 -12.84 6.09 0.49
CA GLN A 2 -11.69 6.84 0.99
C GLN A 2 -10.88 5.95 1.91
N LEU A 3 -9.60 5.78 1.58
CA LEU A 3 -8.65 5.01 2.38
C LEU A 3 -7.65 5.97 3.05
N GLU A 4 -7.11 5.55 4.19
CA GLU A 4 -6.11 6.31 4.92
C GLU A 4 -5.00 5.40 5.43
N VAL A 5 -3.75 5.75 5.15
CA VAL A 5 -2.58 5.14 5.76
C VAL A 5 -2.09 6.04 6.87
N LEU A 6 -2.09 5.54 8.10
CA LEU A 6 -1.54 6.21 9.26
C LEU A 6 -0.14 5.66 9.51
N ARG A 7 0.88 6.45 9.24
CA ARG A 7 2.29 6.08 9.47
C ARG A 7 2.65 6.40 10.90
N PHE A 8 3.02 5.40 11.69
CA PHE A 8 3.26 5.60 13.13
C PHE A 8 4.70 5.29 13.56
N SER A 9 5.50 4.62 12.73
CA SER A 9 6.88 4.29 13.08
C SER A 9 7.79 4.36 11.85
N SER A 10 8.58 5.42 11.80
CA SER A 10 9.61 5.65 10.77
C SER A 10 10.97 5.30 11.35
N GLN A 11 11.62 4.29 10.79
CA GLN A 11 12.93 3.83 11.21
C GLN A 11 13.94 3.95 10.06
N ALA A 12 15.17 3.44 10.27
CA ALA A 12 16.26 3.64 9.32
C ALA A 12 15.95 3.09 7.90
N ASP A 13 15.26 1.96 7.83
CA ASP A 13 15.06 1.25 6.57
C ASP A 13 13.60 1.00 6.21
N SER A 14 12.66 1.35 7.08
CA SER A 14 11.24 1.08 6.83
C SER A 14 10.30 2.03 7.56
N THR A 15 9.05 2.08 7.08
CA THR A 15 7.94 2.79 7.72
C THR A 15 6.79 1.83 7.97
N SER A 16 6.42 1.67 9.24
CA SER A 16 5.25 0.90 9.65
C SER A 16 4.00 1.78 9.73
N GLY A 17 2.88 1.27 9.25
CA GLY A 17 1.62 1.99 9.23
C GLY A 17 0.41 1.10 9.42
N LEU A 18 -0.74 1.75 9.42
CA LEU A 18 -2.08 1.13 9.51
C LEU A 18 -2.91 1.63 8.34
N LEU A 19 -3.67 0.72 7.71
CA LEU A 19 -4.64 1.08 6.68
C LEU A 19 -6.05 1.10 7.24
N PHE A 20 -6.77 2.18 6.98
CA PHE A 20 -8.16 2.36 7.35
C PHE A 20 -9.04 2.66 6.12
N GLU A 21 -10.28 2.23 6.17
CA GLU A 21 -11.34 2.80 5.34
C GLU A 21 -12.07 3.88 6.17
N LEU A 22 -12.25 5.06 5.60
CA LEU A 22 -13.02 6.13 6.23
C LEU A 22 -14.50 5.93 5.91
N THR A 23 -15.32 5.78 6.93
CA THR A 23 -16.76 5.57 6.83
C THR A 23 -17.52 6.63 7.61
N ASP A 24 -18.85 6.68 7.46
CA ASP A 24 -19.71 7.57 8.23
C ASP A 24 -19.62 7.31 9.75
N LEU A 25 -19.18 6.10 10.15
CA LEU A 25 -19.01 5.72 11.55
C LEU A 25 -17.56 5.96 12.05
N GLY A 26 -16.69 6.51 11.21
CA GLY A 26 -15.30 6.78 11.54
C GLY A 26 -14.32 5.87 10.79
N ARG A 27 -13.15 5.66 11.35
CA ARG A 27 -12.10 4.81 10.77
C ARG A 27 -12.36 3.34 11.01
N LYS A 28 -12.43 2.57 9.93
CA LYS A 28 -12.52 1.11 9.99
C LYS A 28 -11.14 0.53 9.69
N PHE A 29 -10.51 -0.10 10.68
CA PHE A 29 -9.21 -0.74 10.51
C PHE A 29 -9.30 -1.87 9.50
N MET A 30 -8.34 -1.92 8.57
CA MET A 30 -8.29 -2.94 7.52
C MET A 30 -7.11 -3.89 7.68
N CYS A 31 -5.89 -3.36 7.78
CA CYS A 31 -4.69 -4.17 7.94
C CYS A 31 -3.50 -3.28 8.33
N TYR A 32 -2.35 -3.91 8.56
CA TYR A 32 -1.06 -3.25 8.70
C TYR A 32 -0.45 -2.94 7.33
N THR A 33 0.43 -1.93 7.29
CA THR A 33 1.16 -1.55 6.08
C THR A 33 2.65 -1.44 6.33
N LEU A 34 3.43 -1.64 5.28
CA LEU A 34 4.87 -1.42 5.28
C LEU A 34 5.27 -0.68 4.02
N GLU A 35 6.15 0.28 4.18
CA GLU A 35 6.76 1.08 3.11
C GLU A 35 8.25 1.20 3.36
N ASP A 36 8.97 1.72 2.35
CA ASP A 36 10.35 2.16 2.50
C ASP A 36 10.46 3.27 3.56
N GLU A 37 11.67 3.63 3.89
CA GLU A 37 11.99 4.67 4.86
C GLU A 37 11.65 6.07 4.35
N ARG A 38 11.51 6.99 5.29
CA ARG A 38 11.41 8.43 5.03
C ARG A 38 12.77 9.00 4.63
N ARG A 39 12.78 9.77 3.54
CA ARG A 39 13.98 10.53 3.12
C ARG A 39 13.60 11.94 2.72
N VAL A 40 14.46 12.91 3.07
CA VAL A 40 14.31 14.31 2.63
C VAL A 40 14.59 14.40 1.13
N LEU A 41 15.66 13.74 0.67
CA LEU A 41 15.98 13.61 -0.75
C LEU A 41 15.69 12.19 -1.20
N LYS A 42 14.90 12.08 -2.27
CA LYS A 42 14.51 10.77 -2.79
C LYS A 42 15.72 9.96 -3.25
N VAL A 43 15.81 8.73 -2.76
CA VAL A 43 16.68 7.67 -3.29
C VAL A 43 15.79 6.67 -3.98
N LYS A 44 16.04 6.43 -5.27
CA LYS A 44 15.22 5.52 -6.07
C LYS A 44 15.19 4.12 -5.47
N GLY A 45 13.98 3.60 -5.28
CA GLY A 45 13.77 2.26 -4.72
C GLY A 45 13.83 2.18 -3.20
N GLU A 46 14.20 3.27 -2.52
CA GLU A 46 14.42 3.29 -1.07
C GLU A 46 13.79 4.53 -0.42
N THR A 47 12.62 4.95 -0.89
CA THR A 47 11.95 6.12 -0.34
C THR A 47 10.44 5.92 -0.36
N ARG A 48 9.79 6.10 0.79
CA ARG A 48 8.33 6.12 0.87
C ARG A 48 7.76 7.33 0.12
N VAL A 49 6.52 7.23 -0.35
CA VAL A 49 5.85 8.33 -1.04
C VAL A 49 5.59 9.50 -0.09
N PRO A 50 5.54 10.74 -0.59
CA PRO A 50 5.19 11.89 0.24
C PRO A 50 3.81 11.76 0.87
N ALA A 51 3.62 12.32 2.07
CA ALA A 51 2.29 12.46 2.65
C ALA A 51 1.40 13.29 1.71
N GLY A 52 0.14 12.92 1.61
CA GLY A 52 -0.81 13.55 0.70
C GLY A 52 -1.96 12.62 0.35
N THR A 53 -2.86 13.11 -0.48
CA THR A 53 -4.01 12.35 -0.98
C THR A 53 -3.86 12.07 -2.46
N TYR A 54 -3.99 10.80 -2.84
CA TYR A 54 -3.81 10.32 -4.19
C TYR A 54 -5.00 9.48 -4.64
N LYS A 55 -5.25 9.47 -5.94
CA LYS A 55 -6.29 8.62 -6.55
C LYS A 55 -5.74 7.23 -6.81
N ILE A 56 -6.58 6.22 -6.67
CA ILE A 56 -6.25 4.84 -7.03
C ILE A 56 -7.02 4.46 -8.30
N GLU A 57 -6.31 3.88 -9.25
CA GLU A 57 -6.87 3.36 -10.50
C GLU A 57 -6.44 1.90 -10.70
N LEU A 58 -7.16 1.16 -11.53
CA LEU A 58 -6.76 -0.19 -11.93
C LEU A 58 -5.77 -0.11 -13.10
N ARG A 59 -4.57 -0.67 -12.90
CA ARG A 59 -3.55 -0.78 -13.93
C ARG A 59 -3.53 -2.19 -14.51
N THR A 60 -3.77 -2.29 -15.82
CA THR A 60 -3.84 -3.56 -16.55
C THR A 60 -2.64 -3.80 -17.47
N GLU A 61 -1.49 -3.25 -17.11
CA GLU A 61 -0.24 -3.37 -17.86
C GLU A 61 0.92 -3.70 -16.92
N GLY A 62 1.99 -4.22 -17.49
CA GLY A 62 3.25 -4.46 -16.79
C GLY A 62 3.35 -5.81 -16.11
N GLY A 63 4.55 -6.06 -15.53
CA GLY A 63 4.91 -7.37 -14.98
C GLY A 63 4.11 -7.77 -13.74
N PHE A 64 3.80 -6.82 -12.85
CA PHE A 64 2.94 -7.09 -11.69
C PHE A 64 1.56 -7.55 -12.11
N HIS A 65 0.95 -6.85 -13.07
CA HIS A 65 -0.37 -7.25 -13.58
C HIS A 65 -0.33 -8.67 -14.17
N GLY A 66 0.67 -8.98 -14.96
CA GLY A 66 0.83 -10.31 -15.55
C GLY A 66 0.98 -11.42 -14.50
N ARG A 67 1.82 -11.20 -13.50
CA ARG A 67 2.01 -12.15 -12.40
C ARG A 67 0.76 -12.34 -11.55
N TYR A 68 0.06 -11.24 -11.21
CA TYR A 68 -1.13 -11.28 -10.36
C TYR A 68 -2.33 -11.88 -11.08
N THR A 69 -2.43 -11.71 -12.40
CA THR A 69 -3.44 -12.39 -13.21
C THR A 69 -3.32 -13.93 -13.07
N LYS A 70 -2.09 -14.43 -13.05
CA LYS A 70 -1.83 -15.88 -12.89
C LYS A 70 -1.99 -16.33 -11.44
N LYS A 71 -1.55 -15.50 -10.48
CA LYS A 71 -1.55 -15.86 -9.06
C LYS A 71 -2.94 -15.78 -8.43
N TYR A 72 -3.78 -14.85 -8.88
CA TYR A 72 -5.12 -14.61 -8.32
C TYR A 72 -6.20 -14.68 -9.40
N PRO A 73 -6.32 -15.84 -10.11
CA PRO A 73 -7.38 -15.98 -11.12
C PRO A 73 -8.75 -15.87 -10.45
N GLY A 74 -9.66 -15.17 -11.09
CA GLY A 74 -11.03 -14.96 -10.58
C GLY A 74 -11.21 -13.76 -9.65
N ILE A 75 -10.15 -13.21 -9.09
CA ILE A 75 -10.24 -11.97 -8.28
C ILE A 75 -9.49 -10.79 -8.89
N HIS A 76 -8.36 -11.03 -9.54
CA HIS A 76 -7.54 -9.95 -10.10
C HIS A 76 -8.20 -9.28 -11.30
N ARG A 77 -8.32 -7.95 -11.26
CA ARG A 77 -8.90 -7.11 -12.32
C ARG A 77 -7.90 -6.06 -12.84
N GLY A 78 -6.77 -5.96 -12.22
CA GLY A 78 -5.72 -4.96 -12.45
C GLY A 78 -5.03 -4.65 -11.13
N MET A 79 -3.82 -4.09 -11.20
CA MET A 79 -3.10 -3.65 -10.00
C MET A 79 -3.73 -2.37 -9.45
N LEU A 80 -3.80 -2.27 -8.14
CA LEU A 80 -4.18 -1.01 -7.48
C LEU A 80 -3.02 -0.02 -7.65
N HIS A 81 -3.19 0.95 -8.53
CA HIS A 81 -2.19 1.92 -8.92
C HIS A 81 -2.51 3.27 -8.29
N ILE A 82 -1.61 3.75 -7.43
CA ILE A 82 -1.68 5.07 -6.80
C ILE A 82 -1.07 6.07 -7.76
N THR A 83 -1.90 6.97 -8.29
CA THR A 83 -1.53 7.84 -9.42
C THR A 83 -1.07 9.22 -8.97
N ASP A 84 -0.30 9.89 -9.85
CA ASP A 84 0.12 11.29 -9.70
C ASP A 84 0.90 11.58 -8.41
N VAL A 85 1.68 10.61 -7.94
CA VAL A 85 2.58 10.81 -6.80
C VAL A 85 3.79 11.61 -7.28
N PRO A 86 4.08 12.80 -6.70
CA PRO A 86 5.21 13.63 -7.14
C PRO A 86 6.54 12.86 -7.12
N ASN A 87 7.25 12.86 -8.25
CA ASN A 87 8.56 12.22 -8.45
C ASN A 87 8.55 10.69 -8.35
N PHE A 88 7.39 10.06 -8.37
CA PHE A 88 7.24 8.60 -8.36
C PHE A 88 6.42 8.14 -9.56
N GLU A 89 6.76 6.97 -10.06
CA GLU A 89 6.00 6.28 -11.11
C GLU A 89 5.65 4.87 -10.64
N TYR A 90 4.50 4.37 -11.09
CA TYR A 90 4.05 2.99 -10.88
C TYR A 90 4.02 2.58 -9.40
N ILE A 91 3.51 3.45 -8.55
CA ILE A 91 3.27 3.12 -7.15
C ILE A 91 2.03 2.23 -7.06
N LEU A 92 2.26 1.00 -6.60
CA LEU A 92 1.23 -0.03 -6.52
C LEU A 92 0.98 -0.44 -5.07
N ILE A 93 -0.17 -1.03 -4.84
CA ILE A 93 -0.46 -1.77 -3.61
C ILE A 93 -0.29 -3.25 -3.94
N HIS A 94 0.62 -3.93 -3.24
CA HIS A 94 0.89 -5.34 -3.52
C HIS A 94 1.31 -6.11 -2.27
N THR A 95 1.64 -7.38 -2.45
CA THR A 95 2.09 -8.24 -1.35
C THR A 95 3.61 -8.18 -1.16
N GLY A 96 4.05 -8.44 0.06
CA GLY A 96 5.47 -8.52 0.44
C GLY A 96 5.60 -8.61 1.94
N ASN A 97 6.82 -8.77 2.45
CA ASN A 97 7.08 -8.97 3.87
C ASN A 97 8.01 -7.92 4.48
N THR A 98 8.99 -7.42 3.73
CA THR A 98 9.98 -6.44 4.20
C THR A 98 10.09 -5.29 3.22
N ASP A 99 10.80 -4.21 3.60
CA ASP A 99 11.08 -3.09 2.71
C ASP A 99 11.79 -3.52 1.43
N GLU A 100 12.59 -4.57 1.47
CA GLU A 100 13.27 -5.12 0.29
C GLU A 100 12.31 -5.64 -0.79
N HIS A 101 11.05 -5.89 -0.44
CA HIS A 101 10.01 -6.32 -1.37
C HIS A 101 9.27 -5.15 -2.03
N THR A 102 9.67 -3.92 -1.77
CA THR A 102 9.04 -2.74 -2.34
C THR A 102 10.07 -1.71 -2.81
N ALA A 103 9.63 -0.84 -3.67
CA ALA A 103 10.40 0.30 -4.18
C ALA A 103 9.47 1.52 -4.24
N GLY A 104 8.98 1.94 -3.07
CA GLY A 104 7.99 3.00 -2.91
C GLY A 104 6.54 2.52 -2.87
N CYS A 105 6.28 1.26 -3.20
CA CYS A 105 4.92 0.69 -3.16
C CYS A 105 4.45 0.43 -1.73
N LEU A 106 3.15 0.27 -1.56
CA LEU A 106 2.53 -0.04 -0.27
C LEU A 106 2.31 -1.54 -0.14
N LEU A 107 2.87 -2.13 0.91
CA LEU A 107 2.67 -3.53 1.26
C LEU A 107 1.58 -3.66 2.32
N LEU A 108 0.74 -4.69 2.19
CA LEU A 108 -0.34 -5.02 3.12
C LEU A 108 -0.02 -6.29 3.90
N GLY A 109 -0.45 -6.35 5.17
CA GLY A 109 -0.28 -7.55 5.98
C GLY A 109 -1.25 -7.60 7.17
N ASP A 110 -1.56 -8.81 7.63
CA ASP A 110 -2.43 -9.03 8.79
C ASP A 110 -1.67 -9.20 10.10
N SER A 111 -0.35 -9.17 10.06
CA SER A 111 0.53 -9.09 11.23
C SER A 111 1.69 -8.14 10.95
N GLN A 112 2.31 -7.63 12.01
CA GLN A 112 3.41 -6.66 11.90
C GLN A 112 4.37 -6.81 13.05
N GLU A 113 5.68 -6.82 12.74
CA GLU A 113 6.75 -6.75 13.71
C GLU A 113 7.23 -5.31 13.90
N ASN A 114 7.72 -5.01 15.09
CA ASN A 114 8.25 -3.70 15.40
C ASN A 114 9.52 -3.41 14.59
N ASN A 115 9.49 -2.39 13.75
CA ASN A 115 10.60 -2.02 12.88
C ASN A 115 11.74 -1.27 13.60
N LEU A 116 11.59 -0.96 14.89
CA LEU A 116 12.70 -0.53 15.74
C LEU A 116 13.65 -1.70 16.03
N ILE A 117 13.11 -2.92 16.13
CA ILE A 117 13.87 -4.14 16.40
C ILE A 117 14.35 -4.80 15.10
N LEU A 118 13.49 -4.80 14.08
CA LEU A 118 13.79 -5.29 12.74
C LEU A 118 13.81 -4.10 11.78
N PRO A 119 14.99 -3.51 11.49
CA PRO A 119 15.07 -2.27 10.70
C PRO A 119 14.37 -2.31 9.35
N ASP A 120 14.45 -3.44 8.63
CA ASP A 120 13.74 -3.65 7.36
C ASP A 120 12.22 -3.71 7.54
N GLY A 121 11.76 -3.78 8.80
CA GLY A 121 10.38 -4.03 9.10
C GLY A 121 9.95 -5.45 8.71
N PHE A 122 8.79 -5.85 9.17
CA PHE A 122 8.17 -7.09 8.75
C PHE A 122 6.66 -7.01 8.86
N ILE A 123 5.97 -7.44 7.80
CA ILE A 123 4.54 -7.74 7.85
C ILE A 123 4.32 -9.18 7.40
N GLY A 124 3.46 -9.87 8.13
CA GLY A 124 3.10 -11.25 7.85
C GLY A 124 1.69 -11.36 7.29
N LYS A 125 1.37 -12.55 6.78
CA LYS A 125 0.05 -12.86 6.23
C LYS A 125 -0.38 -11.84 5.16
N SER A 126 0.58 -11.43 4.32
CA SER A 126 0.38 -10.40 3.30
C SER A 126 -0.61 -10.85 2.24
N VAL A 127 -0.52 -12.10 1.79
CA VAL A 127 -1.47 -12.66 0.81
C VAL A 127 -2.88 -12.71 1.38
N ASN A 128 -3.03 -13.07 2.66
CA ASN A 128 -4.35 -13.10 3.33
C ASN A 128 -4.97 -11.70 3.38
N ALA A 129 -4.20 -10.70 3.79
CA ALA A 129 -4.64 -9.31 3.83
C ALA A 129 -5.02 -8.82 2.43
N TYR A 130 -4.18 -9.06 1.44
CA TYR A 130 -4.42 -8.65 0.06
C TYR A 130 -5.70 -9.26 -0.50
N LYS A 131 -5.89 -10.56 -0.37
CA LYS A 131 -7.10 -11.24 -0.85
C LYS A 131 -8.39 -10.76 -0.18
N ARG A 132 -8.30 -10.33 1.07
CA ARG A 132 -9.45 -9.82 1.82
C ARG A 132 -9.80 -8.38 1.44
N ILE A 133 -8.79 -7.55 1.18
CA ILE A 133 -8.95 -6.11 0.99
C ILE A 133 -9.12 -5.74 -0.48
N TYR A 134 -8.35 -6.34 -1.38
CA TYR A 134 -8.33 -6.02 -2.81
C TYR A 134 -9.70 -6.04 -3.48
N PRO A 135 -10.56 -7.07 -3.29
CA PRO A 135 -11.80 -7.19 -4.06
C PRO A 135 -12.75 -6.00 -3.92
N SER A 136 -12.91 -5.46 -2.72
CA SER A 136 -13.83 -4.33 -2.50
C SER A 136 -13.31 -3.03 -3.13
N ILE A 137 -12.00 -2.81 -3.08
CA ILE A 137 -11.39 -1.63 -3.69
C ILE A 137 -11.47 -1.72 -5.22
N ALA A 138 -11.07 -2.86 -5.78
CA ALA A 138 -11.12 -3.09 -7.22
C ALA A 138 -12.57 -2.99 -7.77
N LYS A 139 -13.54 -3.51 -7.02
CA LYS A 139 -14.96 -3.39 -7.38
C LYS A 139 -15.41 -1.94 -7.39
N ALA A 140 -15.07 -1.16 -6.38
CA ALA A 140 -15.43 0.25 -6.31
C ALA A 140 -14.90 1.02 -7.52
N ILE A 141 -13.64 0.79 -7.89
CA ILE A 141 -13.03 1.43 -9.07
C ILE A 141 -13.73 0.98 -10.36
N ALA A 142 -13.97 -0.32 -10.52
CA ALA A 142 -14.62 -0.88 -11.70
C ALA A 142 -16.05 -0.39 -11.87
N ASP A 143 -16.75 -0.10 -10.78
CA ASP A 143 -18.11 0.46 -10.77
C ASP A 143 -18.14 1.97 -11.02
N GLY A 144 -16.98 2.61 -11.23
CA GLY A 144 -16.88 4.05 -11.49
C GLY A 144 -16.82 4.94 -10.26
N GLU A 145 -16.71 4.37 -9.06
CA GLU A 145 -16.54 5.12 -7.83
C GLU A 145 -15.12 5.68 -7.76
N GLU A 146 -14.97 6.95 -7.34
CA GLU A 146 -13.66 7.51 -7.06
C GLU A 146 -13.10 6.89 -5.77
N VAL A 147 -11.89 6.33 -5.87
CA VAL A 147 -11.18 5.78 -4.73
C VAL A 147 -9.91 6.58 -4.49
N THR A 148 -9.74 7.08 -3.28
CA THR A 148 -8.57 7.85 -2.86
C THR A 148 -7.88 7.18 -1.68
N ILE A 149 -6.58 7.46 -1.55
CA ILE A 149 -5.77 7.06 -0.40
C ILE A 149 -5.01 8.28 0.12
N THR A 150 -5.11 8.52 1.43
CA THR A 150 -4.42 9.61 2.10
C THR A 150 -3.34 9.05 3.00
N TYR A 151 -2.10 9.46 2.79
CA TYR A 151 -0.98 9.12 3.65
C TYR A 151 -0.79 10.21 4.70
N LYS A 152 -0.85 9.84 5.97
CA LYS A 152 -0.66 10.73 7.11
C LYS A 152 0.51 10.30 7.97
N ASP A 153 1.38 11.26 8.26
CA ASP A 153 2.55 11.05 9.11
C ASP A 153 2.21 11.38 10.57
N TYR A 154 2.38 10.39 11.43
CA TYR A 154 2.32 10.52 12.89
C TYR A 154 3.65 10.14 13.54
N ASP A 155 4.66 9.98 12.73
CA ASP A 155 6.01 9.60 13.13
C ASP A 155 6.98 10.79 13.19
#